data_add2c75b5cc5bd3059e76ed01586b4ef
#
_entry.id   add2c75b5cc5bd3059e76ed01586b4ef
#
_cell.length_a   1.000
_cell.length_b   1.000
_cell.length_c   1.000
_cell.angle_alpha   90.00
_cell.angle_beta   90.00
_cell.angle_gamma   90.00
#
_symmetry.space_group_name_H-M   'P 1'
#
loop_
_entity.id
_entity.type
_entity.pdbx_description
1 polymer ?
#
loop_
_entity_poly.entity_id
_entity_poly.type
_entity_poly.pdbx_seq_one_letter_code
_entity_poly.pdbx_strand_id
1 'polypeptide(L)'
;SFRLVTEAPTIILDPTMDASDEDIDEATYNQFYGGGYSQGGYNQGGYVRMENIVLYRGAKLEGASARSFQYVGKGYAKDDWNVYFEGKKIKGASSTNFSLVGGFYAMDSWNVYYRGRKVEGASTSNFHYRGGGYAEDTWNSYYQGRKM
;
A
#
# COMPACT_ATOMS: atom_id res chain seq x y z
N SER A 1 19.57 22.60 -15.19
CA SER A 1 19.21 22.46 -14.99
C SER A 1 19.09 22.31 -14.49
N PHE A 2 19.00 22.18 -14.64
CA PHE A 2 18.61 21.93 -14.22
C PHE A 2 18.41 21.49 -13.73
N ARG A 3 18.30 21.34 -13.63
CA ARG A 3 17.94 20.74 -13.34
C ARG A 3 17.78 20.42 -12.61
N LEU A 4 17.83 20.23 -12.50
CA LEU A 4 17.48 19.74 -11.93
C LEU A 4 17.30 19.21 -11.33
N VAL A 5 17.35 19.25 -11.10
CA VAL A 5 17.00 18.65 -10.67
C VAL A 5 16.57 18.14 -10.29
N THR A 6 16.38 18.04 -10.32
CA THR A 6 15.80 17.45 -10.21
C THR A 6 15.49 16.72 -10.16
N GLU A 7 15.46 16.49 -10.33
CA GLU A 7 15.12 15.68 -10.48
C GLU A 7 15.11 14.86 -10.08
N ALA A 8 14.95 14.91 -10.02
CA ALA A 8 14.83 13.99 -9.53
C ALA A 8 14.87 13.01 -9.66
N PRO A 9 14.71 12.94 -9.44
CA PRO A 9 14.86 11.80 -9.49
C PRO A 9 14.59 10.97 -10.35
N THR A 10 14.91 11.21 -10.84
CA THR A 10 14.78 10.50 -11.77
C THR A 10 15.07 9.19 -11.56
N ILE A 11 14.94 8.74 -10.54
CA ILE A 11 15.06 7.45 -10.32
C ILE A 11 13.97 6.82 -10.95
N ILE A 12 14.22 6.08 -11.90
CA ILE A 12 13.20 5.46 -12.58
C ILE A 12 13.04 4.15 -11.96
N LEU A 13 11.93 3.94 -11.35
CA LEU A 13 11.67 2.65 -10.78
C LEU A 13 11.33 1.70 -11.89
N ASP A 14 12.03 0.60 -11.89
CA ASP A 14 11.78 -0.43 -12.87
C ASP A 14 10.44 -1.06 -12.58
N PRO A 15 9.52 -1.07 -13.54
CA PRO A 15 8.23 -1.68 -13.28
C PRO A 15 8.29 -3.16 -12.98
N THR A 16 9.43 -3.80 -13.21
CA THR A 16 9.55 -5.19 -12.82
C THR A 16 9.72 -5.35 -11.33
N MET A 17 9.94 -4.24 -10.61
CA MET A 17 9.95 -4.28 -9.16
C MET A 17 11.00 -5.18 -8.59
N ASP A 18 12.21 -4.76 -8.62
CA ASP A 18 13.25 -5.51 -7.95
C ASP A 18 13.17 -5.26 -6.45
N ALA A 19 14.09 -5.81 -5.70
CA ALA A 19 14.04 -5.74 -4.26
C ALA A 19 14.09 -4.33 -3.71
N SER A 20 14.64 -3.39 -4.45
CA SER A 20 14.74 -2.04 -3.94
C SER A 20 13.38 -1.35 -3.85
N ASP A 21 12.41 -1.78 -4.65
CA ASP A 21 11.07 -1.20 -4.57
C ASP A 21 10.38 -1.53 -3.26
N GLU A 22 10.76 -2.61 -2.64
CA GLU A 22 10.13 -3.04 -1.40
C GLU A 22 10.35 -2.03 -0.29
N ASP A 23 11.45 -1.31 -0.33
CA ASP A 23 11.84 -0.45 0.77
C ASP A 23 11.76 1.03 0.45
N ILE A 24 11.12 1.41 -0.65
CA ILE A 24 10.99 2.84 -0.96
C ILE A 24 10.11 3.49 0.10
N ASP A 25 10.39 4.76 0.37
CA ASP A 25 9.61 5.47 1.37
C ASP A 25 8.29 5.94 0.77
N GLU A 26 7.42 6.49 1.62
CA GLU A 26 6.10 6.92 1.18
C GLU A 26 6.16 8.05 0.17
N ALA A 27 7.09 8.96 0.33
CA ALA A 27 7.18 10.08 -0.59
C ALA A 27 7.53 9.58 -1.99
N THR A 28 8.47 8.67 -2.07
CA THR A 28 8.87 8.09 -3.33
C THR A 28 7.75 7.25 -3.93
N TYR A 29 7.11 6.45 -3.08
CA TYR A 29 5.98 5.66 -3.55
C TYR A 29 4.90 6.56 -4.14
N ASN A 30 4.56 7.62 -3.44
CA ASN A 30 3.53 8.52 -3.92
C ASN A 30 3.91 9.19 -5.24
N GLN A 31 5.18 9.52 -5.38
CA GLN A 31 5.66 10.15 -6.60
C GLN A 31 5.51 9.25 -7.82
N PHE A 32 5.82 7.98 -7.68
CA PHE A 32 5.80 7.07 -8.82
C PHE A 32 4.51 6.30 -9.01
N TYR A 33 3.77 6.06 -7.95
CA TYR A 33 2.57 5.24 -8.03
C TYR A 33 1.30 6.01 -7.72
N GLY A 34 1.42 7.19 -7.16
CA GLY A 34 0.27 7.91 -6.66
C GLY A 34 -0.45 8.78 -7.66
N GLY A 35 -0.04 8.80 -8.90
CA GLY A 35 -0.71 9.61 -9.88
C GLY A 35 -0.30 11.05 -9.92
N GLY A 36 0.43 11.50 -8.95
CA GLY A 36 1.12 12.77 -9.04
C GLY A 36 0.37 14.06 -8.94
N TYR A 37 -0.87 14.11 -8.54
CA TYR A 37 -1.45 15.41 -8.37
C TYR A 37 -2.49 15.41 -7.28
N SER A 38 -2.76 16.60 -6.80
CA SER A 38 -3.58 16.74 -5.64
C SER A 38 -4.59 17.84 -5.85
N GLN A 39 -5.32 17.78 -6.90
CA GLN A 39 -6.27 18.79 -7.20
C GLN A 39 -7.32 18.91 -6.16
N GLY A 40 -7.28 20.03 -5.47
CA GLY A 40 -8.38 20.40 -4.63
C GLY A 40 -8.78 19.42 -3.59
N GLY A 41 -7.97 18.51 -3.27
CA GLY A 41 -8.37 17.56 -2.31
C GLY A 41 -7.19 16.97 -1.61
N TYR A 42 -7.50 16.10 -0.71
CA TYR A 42 -6.54 15.38 0.05
C TYR A 42 -6.04 14.24 -0.82
N ASN A 43 -4.77 14.20 -1.09
CA ASN A 43 -4.20 13.18 -1.96
C ASN A 43 -3.06 12.47 -1.28
N GLN A 44 -3.22 11.18 -1.08
CA GLN A 44 -2.14 10.35 -0.58
C GLN A 44 -2.16 9.04 -1.33
N GLY A 45 -1.01 8.64 -1.85
CA GLY A 45 -0.86 7.37 -2.52
C GLY A 45 -1.77 7.15 -3.72
N GLY A 46 -2.21 8.23 -4.34
CA GLY A 46 -3.12 8.15 -5.47
C GLY A 46 -4.59 8.25 -5.08
N TYR A 47 -4.89 8.25 -3.78
CA TYR A 47 -6.26 8.40 -3.32
C TYR A 47 -6.57 9.86 -3.04
N VAL A 48 -7.73 10.31 -3.47
CA VAL A 48 -8.20 11.64 -3.18
C VAL A 48 -9.54 11.51 -2.51
N ARG A 49 -9.65 12.03 -1.29
CA ARG A 49 -10.90 12.01 -0.57
C ARG A 49 -11.61 13.34 -0.76
N MET A 50 -12.80 13.28 -1.27
CA MET A 50 -13.64 14.46 -1.44
C MET A 50 -14.77 14.37 -0.45
N GLU A 51 -15.71 15.29 -0.54
CA GLU A 51 -16.76 15.35 0.46
C GLU A 51 -17.58 14.06 0.54
N ASN A 52 -17.98 13.56 -0.62
CA ASN A 52 -18.86 12.39 -0.66
C ASN A 52 -18.31 11.19 -1.39
N ILE A 53 -17.14 11.31 -2.00
CA ILE A 53 -16.58 10.20 -2.76
C ILE A 53 -15.09 10.14 -2.55
N VAL A 54 -14.54 8.99 -2.90
CA VAL A 54 -13.10 8.80 -2.92
C VAL A 54 -12.72 8.44 -4.34
N LEU A 55 -11.64 9.03 -4.83
CA LEU A 55 -11.10 8.69 -6.14
C LEU A 55 -9.77 7.99 -5.96
N TYR A 56 -9.47 7.08 -6.84
CA TYR A 56 -8.13 6.53 -6.92
C TYR A 56 -7.61 6.80 -8.32
N ARG A 57 -6.57 7.63 -8.40
CA ARG A 57 -5.96 8.03 -9.67
C ARG A 57 -7.00 8.53 -10.66
N GLY A 58 -7.95 9.32 -10.14
CA GLY A 58 -8.97 9.96 -10.95
C GLY A 58 -10.24 9.18 -11.15
N ALA A 59 -10.28 7.91 -10.78
CA ALA A 59 -11.47 7.11 -10.96
C ALA A 59 -12.18 6.88 -9.63
N LYS A 60 -13.48 6.90 -9.64
CA LYS A 60 -14.26 6.72 -8.43
C LYS A 60 -14.00 5.35 -7.83
N LEU A 61 -13.72 5.32 -6.55
CA LEU A 61 -13.53 4.08 -5.82
C LEU A 61 -14.90 3.64 -5.30
N GLU A 62 -15.49 2.68 -5.99
CA GLU A 62 -16.85 2.25 -5.67
C GLU A 62 -16.92 1.62 -4.31
N GLY A 63 -17.95 1.99 -3.57
CA GLY A 63 -18.18 1.42 -2.26
C GLY A 63 -17.39 2.05 -1.14
N ALA A 64 -16.48 2.95 -1.45
CA ALA A 64 -15.67 3.56 -0.40
C ALA A 64 -16.45 4.64 0.33
N SER A 65 -16.28 4.67 1.64
CA SER A 65 -16.91 5.68 2.47
C SER A 65 -15.93 6.84 2.64
N ALA A 66 -16.26 7.99 2.04
CA ALA A 66 -15.40 9.16 2.16
C ALA A 66 -15.29 9.63 3.59
N ARG A 67 -16.33 9.40 4.36
CA ARG A 67 -16.40 9.87 5.72
C ARG A 67 -15.35 9.25 6.63
N SER A 68 -15.09 7.96 6.46
CA SER A 68 -14.16 7.24 7.31
C SER A 68 -12.88 6.84 6.59
N PHE A 69 -12.70 7.28 5.36
CA PHE A 69 -11.57 6.84 4.56
C PHE A 69 -10.24 7.32 5.12
N GLN A 70 -9.28 6.42 5.19
CA GLN A 70 -7.93 6.72 5.66
C GLN A 70 -6.91 6.04 4.76
N TYR A 71 -5.84 6.77 4.47
CA TYR A 71 -4.72 6.16 3.77
C TYR A 71 -3.83 5.48 4.81
N VAL A 72 -3.43 4.24 4.53
CA VAL A 72 -2.60 3.48 5.45
C VAL A 72 -1.12 3.59 5.08
N GLY A 73 -0.80 3.43 3.81
CA GLY A 73 0.57 3.53 3.34
C GLY A 73 0.84 2.51 2.25
N LYS A 74 1.82 2.82 1.41
CA LYS A 74 2.27 1.93 0.33
C LYS A 74 1.12 1.41 -0.52
N GLY A 75 0.14 2.26 -0.78
CA GLY A 75 -0.99 1.91 -1.63
C GLY A 75 -2.18 1.35 -0.90
N TYR A 76 -2.04 1.03 0.38
CA TYR A 76 -3.15 0.52 1.19
C TYR A 76 -3.96 1.67 1.76
N ALA A 77 -5.27 1.46 1.82
CA ALA A 77 -6.19 2.40 2.43
C ALA A 77 -7.35 1.63 3.01
N LYS A 78 -8.14 2.27 3.84
CA LYS A 78 -9.28 1.61 4.43
C LYS A 78 -10.35 2.62 4.80
N ASP A 79 -11.56 2.13 4.98
CA ASP A 79 -12.62 2.89 5.61
C ASP A 79 -13.19 1.98 6.69
N ASP A 80 -14.36 2.31 7.23
CA ASP A 80 -14.93 1.51 8.31
C ASP A 80 -15.31 0.10 7.86
N TRP A 81 -15.49 -0.08 6.57
CA TRP A 81 -16.06 -1.33 6.05
C TRP A 81 -15.09 -2.17 5.24
N ASN A 82 -14.16 -1.53 4.55
CA ASN A 82 -13.34 -2.24 3.57
C ASN A 82 -11.90 -1.79 3.62
N VAL A 83 -11.04 -2.63 3.04
CA VAL A 83 -9.63 -2.34 2.88
C VAL A 83 -9.31 -2.36 1.40
N TYR A 84 -8.42 -1.48 0.96
CA TYR A 84 -8.08 -1.34 -0.45
C TYR A 84 -6.59 -1.37 -0.66
N PHE A 85 -6.17 -1.86 -1.81
CA PHE A 85 -4.78 -1.75 -2.24
C PHE A 85 -4.78 -1.23 -3.67
N GLU A 86 -4.12 -0.08 -3.89
CA GLU A 86 -4.03 0.54 -5.20
C GLU A 86 -5.38 0.60 -5.89
N GLY A 87 -6.38 1.06 -5.15
CA GLY A 87 -7.70 1.30 -5.69
C GLY A 87 -8.57 0.08 -5.84
N LYS A 88 -8.13 -1.07 -5.34
CA LYS A 88 -8.93 -2.28 -5.43
C LYS A 88 -9.25 -2.81 -4.06
N LYS A 89 -10.48 -3.19 -3.86
CA LYS A 89 -10.93 -3.75 -2.59
C LYS A 89 -10.25 -5.09 -2.34
N ILE A 90 -9.76 -5.28 -1.14
CA ILE A 90 -9.18 -6.56 -0.75
C ILE A 90 -10.27 -7.39 -0.12
N LYS A 91 -10.73 -8.38 -0.85
CA LYS A 91 -11.81 -9.22 -0.40
C LYS A 91 -11.40 -9.98 0.85
N GLY A 92 -12.22 -9.91 1.86
CA GLY A 92 -11.97 -10.65 3.09
C GLY A 92 -11.10 -9.96 4.11
N ALA A 93 -10.54 -8.81 3.77
CA ALA A 93 -9.71 -8.09 4.74
C ALA A 93 -10.58 -7.33 5.71
N SER A 94 -10.14 -7.31 6.96
CA SER A 94 -10.84 -6.57 8.01
C SER A 94 -10.20 -5.21 8.17
N SER A 95 -11.01 -4.16 8.17
CA SER A 95 -10.48 -2.82 8.40
C SER A 95 -10.13 -2.60 9.86
N THR A 96 -10.68 -3.40 10.74
CA THR A 96 -10.35 -3.33 12.16
C THR A 96 -8.95 -3.88 12.35
N ASN A 97 -8.11 -3.10 13.01
CA ASN A 97 -6.72 -3.48 13.29
C ASN A 97 -5.87 -3.73 12.04
N PHE A 98 -6.28 -3.15 10.92
CA PHE A 98 -5.48 -3.27 9.71
C PHE A 98 -4.34 -2.25 9.75
N SER A 99 -3.12 -2.71 9.52
CA SER A 99 -1.96 -1.81 9.53
C SER A 99 -0.88 -2.32 8.62
N LEU A 100 -0.02 -1.39 8.22
CA LEU A 100 1.14 -1.71 7.42
C LEU A 100 2.21 -2.32 8.32
N VAL A 101 2.82 -3.39 7.86
CA VAL A 101 3.89 -4.06 8.62
C VAL A 101 5.25 -3.54 8.17
N GLY A 102 5.47 -3.49 6.88
CA GLY A 102 6.73 -3.03 6.31
C GLY A 102 6.77 -3.43 4.85
N GLY A 103 7.50 -2.69 4.05
CA GLY A 103 7.49 -2.93 2.61
C GLY A 103 6.06 -2.83 2.11
N PHE A 104 5.62 -3.85 1.42
CA PHE A 104 4.22 -3.92 0.97
C PHE A 104 3.40 -4.92 1.77
N TYR A 105 3.92 -5.34 2.92
CA TYR A 105 3.19 -6.25 3.79
C TYR A 105 2.29 -5.46 4.74
N ALA A 106 1.09 -5.97 4.92
CA ALA A 106 0.14 -5.41 5.87
C ALA A 106 -0.59 -6.56 6.52
N MET A 107 -1.28 -6.31 7.61
CA MET A 107 -2.05 -7.37 8.23
C MET A 107 -3.20 -6.80 9.03
N ASP A 108 -4.21 -7.64 9.20
CA ASP A 108 -5.27 -7.38 10.16
C ASP A 108 -5.13 -8.42 11.27
N SER A 109 -6.17 -8.62 12.07
CA SER A 109 -6.08 -9.58 13.16
C SER A 109 -6.00 -11.02 12.70
N TRP A 110 -6.39 -11.27 11.45
CA TRP A 110 -6.56 -12.64 10.97
C TRP A 110 -5.61 -13.08 9.90
N ASN A 111 -5.20 -12.16 9.04
CA ASN A 111 -4.41 -12.51 7.86
C ASN A 111 -3.32 -11.51 7.59
N VAL A 112 -2.34 -11.95 6.82
CA VAL A 112 -1.26 -11.11 6.32
C VAL A 112 -1.46 -10.92 4.83
N TYR A 113 -1.13 -9.73 4.34
CA TYR A 113 -1.30 -9.39 2.93
C TYR A 113 -0.01 -8.86 2.36
N TYR A 114 0.22 -9.13 1.09
CA TYR A 114 1.36 -8.59 0.37
C TYR A 114 0.84 -8.04 -0.95
N ARG A 115 1.05 -6.74 -1.18
CA ARG A 115 0.55 -6.05 -2.37
C ARG A 115 -0.92 -6.36 -2.62
N GLY A 116 -1.69 -6.34 -1.56
CA GLY A 116 -3.14 -6.53 -1.65
C GLY A 116 -3.60 -7.97 -1.75
N ARG A 117 -2.71 -8.91 -1.68
CA ARG A 117 -3.08 -10.33 -1.76
C ARG A 117 -2.77 -11.03 -0.46
N LYS A 118 -3.64 -11.91 -0.07
CA LYS A 118 -3.42 -12.71 1.14
C LYS A 118 -2.18 -13.57 0.98
N VAL A 119 -1.34 -13.58 2.01
CA VAL A 119 -0.15 -14.43 2.01
C VAL A 119 -0.56 -15.77 2.58
N GLU A 120 -0.60 -16.77 1.73
CA GLU A 120 -1.07 -18.09 2.13
C GLU A 120 -0.14 -18.71 3.16
N GLY A 121 -0.75 -19.23 4.20
CA GLY A 121 0.02 -19.91 5.23
C GLY A 121 0.65 -19.00 6.27
N ALA A 122 0.54 -17.70 6.11
CA ALA A 122 1.17 -16.78 7.05
C ALA A 122 0.35 -16.68 8.34
N SER A 123 1.08 -16.60 9.45
CA SER A 123 0.47 -16.38 10.75
C SER A 123 0.70 -14.94 11.15
N THR A 124 -0.29 -14.32 11.77
CA THR A 124 -0.12 -12.98 12.31
C THR A 124 0.69 -12.99 13.59
N SER A 125 0.95 -14.19 14.12
CA SER A 125 1.73 -14.33 15.33
C SER A 125 3.19 -14.02 15.06
N ASN A 126 3.67 -12.93 15.64
CA ASN A 126 5.06 -12.55 15.50
C ASN A 126 5.48 -12.29 14.03
N PHE A 127 4.53 -11.84 13.21
CA PHE A 127 4.87 -11.54 11.83
C PHE A 127 5.63 -10.22 11.77
N HIS A 128 6.77 -10.20 11.13
CA HIS A 128 7.54 -8.97 11.01
C HIS A 128 8.33 -8.93 9.71
N TYR A 129 8.60 -7.71 9.29
CA TYR A 129 9.29 -7.44 8.03
C TYR A 129 10.79 -7.42 8.27
N ARG A 130 11.55 -7.97 7.33
CA ARG A 130 13.00 -8.05 7.45
C ARG A 130 13.73 -7.18 6.44
N GLY A 131 13.02 -6.52 5.53
CA GLY A 131 13.64 -5.70 4.51
C GLY A 131 13.78 -6.44 3.19
N GLY A 132 13.82 -5.68 2.09
CA GLY A 132 14.04 -6.24 0.76
C GLY A 132 12.99 -7.23 0.30
N GLY A 133 11.79 -7.18 0.87
CA GLY A 133 10.72 -8.10 0.51
C GLY A 133 10.66 -9.34 1.38
N TYR A 134 11.59 -9.48 2.34
CA TYR A 134 11.61 -10.63 3.24
C TYR A 134 10.83 -10.38 4.51
N ALA A 135 10.13 -11.38 4.99
CA ALA A 135 9.38 -11.30 6.24
C ALA A 135 9.36 -12.68 6.88
N GLU A 136 8.97 -12.73 8.13
CA GLU A 136 8.85 -14.02 8.79
C GLU A 136 7.84 -13.94 9.91
N ASP A 137 7.28 -15.10 10.27
CA ASP A 137 6.46 -15.21 11.47
C ASP A 137 7.07 -16.29 12.33
N THR A 138 6.34 -16.78 13.33
CA THR A 138 6.87 -17.79 14.24
C THR A 138 7.25 -19.07 13.51
N TRP A 139 6.56 -19.37 12.43
CA TRP A 139 6.70 -20.69 11.78
C TRP A 139 7.44 -20.69 10.46
N ASN A 140 7.36 -19.61 9.72
CA ASN A 140 7.86 -19.61 8.33
C ASN A 140 8.51 -18.29 7.95
N SER A 141 9.24 -18.33 6.84
CA SER A 141 9.82 -17.14 6.21
C SER A 141 9.16 -16.93 4.87
N TYR A 142 9.17 -15.69 4.41
CA TYR A 142 8.50 -15.30 3.17
C TYR A 142 9.36 -14.37 2.36
N TYR A 143 9.23 -14.45 1.05
CA TYR A 143 9.89 -13.51 0.14
C TYR A 143 8.87 -13.03 -0.86
N GLN A 144 8.68 -11.71 -0.90
CA GLN A 144 7.71 -11.06 -1.79
C GLN A 144 6.35 -11.74 -1.71
N GLY A 145 5.91 -11.99 -0.50
CA GLY A 145 4.58 -12.51 -0.26
C GLY A 145 4.41 -14.00 -0.41
N ARG A 146 5.50 -14.72 -0.65
CA ARG A 146 5.42 -16.16 -0.83
C ARG A 146 6.23 -16.89 0.21
N LYS A 147 5.67 -17.95 0.73
CA LYS A 147 6.35 -18.78 1.70
C LYS A 147 7.54 -19.45 1.06
N MET A 148 8.65 -19.38 1.76
CA MET A 148 9.90 -19.95 1.29
C MET A 148 10.03 -21.42 1.65
#